data_9efddde7485d486386e01dce1f1d38cd
#
_entry.id   9efddde7485d486386e01dce1f1d38cd
#
_cell.length_a   1.000
_cell.length_b   1.000
_cell.length_c   1.000
_cell.angle_alpha   90.00
_cell.angle_beta   90.00
_cell.angle_gamma   90.00
#
_symmetry.space_group_name_H-M   'P 1'
#
loop_
_entity.id
_entity.type
_entity.pdbx_description
1 polymer ?
#
loop_
_entity_poly.entity_id
_entity_poly.type
_entity_poly.pdbx_seq_one_letter_code
_entity_poly.pdbx_strand_id
1 'polypeptide(L)'
;MDYYLTPEQQELQEMVRDFVAQEITPISAEMDITGTFPMEVYKKAADMGLTCLDLPAEWGGAGVDLFTTALIREELSYGDAGFSSTCGTNGLGFKPVNFAGSDELKRMYADVCVGGGFLAFGCTEANAGSDVANNKTTAVKKRDKYILNGRKAFITNTSRHRSTRR
;
A
#
# COMPACT_ATOMS: atom_id res chain seq x y z
N MET A 1 -23.57 17.51 5.95
CA MET A 1 -22.45 16.83 5.25
C MET A 1 -22.50 17.36 3.83
N ASP A 2 -21.44 18.04 3.42
CA ASP A 2 -21.38 18.60 2.08
C ASP A 2 -20.91 17.51 1.11
N TYR A 3 -21.69 17.21 0.08
CA TYR A 3 -21.38 16.15 -0.89
C TYR A 3 -20.54 16.68 -2.06
N TYR A 4 -20.14 17.94 -2.02
CA TYR A 4 -19.32 18.56 -3.03
C TYR A 4 -17.84 18.43 -2.70
N LEU A 5 -17.03 18.10 -3.71
CA LEU A 5 -15.58 18.09 -3.58
C LEU A 5 -15.05 19.51 -3.42
N THR A 6 -13.99 19.69 -2.65
CA THR A 6 -13.25 20.95 -2.65
C THR A 6 -12.51 21.13 -3.99
N PRO A 7 -12.13 22.36 -4.37
CA PRO A 7 -11.33 22.58 -5.58
C PRO A 7 -10.07 21.71 -5.63
N GLU A 8 -9.36 21.58 -4.50
CA GLU A 8 -8.15 20.77 -4.41
C GLU A 8 -8.43 19.28 -4.64
N GLN A 9 -9.57 18.78 -4.12
CA GLN A 9 -9.98 17.40 -4.35
C GLN A 9 -10.37 17.15 -5.80
N GLN A 10 -10.99 18.12 -6.47
CA GLN A 10 -11.32 18.05 -7.90
C GLN A 10 -10.05 18.00 -8.75
N GLU A 11 -9.08 18.87 -8.46
CA GLU A 11 -7.78 18.90 -9.18
C GLU A 11 -7.02 17.58 -9.00
N LEU A 12 -6.98 17.04 -7.78
CA LEU A 12 -6.36 15.75 -7.51
C LEU A 12 -7.08 14.62 -8.24
N GLN A 13 -8.41 14.63 -8.25
CA GLN A 13 -9.19 13.61 -8.96
C GLN A 13 -8.93 13.65 -10.47
N GLU A 14 -8.93 14.84 -11.08
CA GLU A 14 -8.65 15.02 -12.50
C GLU A 14 -7.23 14.56 -12.85
N MET A 15 -6.23 14.96 -12.06
CA MET A 15 -4.84 14.52 -12.24
C MET A 15 -4.70 13.00 -12.22
N VAL A 16 -5.35 12.33 -11.27
CA VAL A 16 -5.28 10.86 -11.15
C VAL A 16 -6.05 10.20 -12.29
N ARG A 17 -7.20 10.74 -12.69
CA ARG A 17 -7.98 10.26 -13.83
C ARG A 17 -7.18 10.30 -15.13
N ASP A 18 -6.46 11.39 -15.37
CA ASP A 18 -5.59 11.55 -16.53
C ASP A 18 -4.45 10.53 -16.51
N PHE A 19 -3.79 10.35 -15.35
CA PHE A 19 -2.77 9.32 -15.17
C PHE A 19 -3.32 7.92 -15.45
N VAL A 20 -4.50 7.60 -14.95
CA VAL A 20 -5.17 6.31 -15.17
C VAL A 20 -5.46 6.09 -16.66
N ALA A 21 -6.02 7.09 -17.33
CA ALA A 21 -6.38 7.01 -18.75
C ALA A 21 -5.14 6.83 -19.63
N GLN A 22 -4.04 7.46 -19.30
CA GLN A 22 -2.82 7.44 -20.11
C GLN A 22 -1.91 6.24 -19.81
N GLU A 23 -1.78 5.81 -18.57
CA GLU A 23 -0.75 4.87 -18.14
C GLU A 23 -1.30 3.50 -17.70
N ILE A 24 -2.51 3.42 -17.14
CA ILE A 24 -3.05 2.18 -16.58
C ILE A 24 -4.05 1.53 -17.54
N THR A 25 -5.06 2.26 -17.98
CA THR A 25 -6.14 1.71 -18.81
C THR A 25 -5.63 1.00 -20.07
N PRO A 26 -4.61 1.53 -20.81
CA PRO A 26 -4.15 0.88 -22.04
C PRO A 26 -3.50 -0.49 -21.83
N ILE A 27 -3.02 -0.78 -20.62
CA ILE A 27 -2.26 -2.00 -20.30
C ILE A 27 -3.01 -2.96 -19.36
N SER A 28 -4.14 -2.53 -18.79
CA SER A 28 -4.88 -3.28 -17.76
C SER A 28 -5.27 -4.69 -18.23
N ALA A 29 -5.81 -4.83 -19.45
CA ALA A 29 -6.20 -6.13 -19.99
C ALA A 29 -4.99 -7.07 -20.19
N GLU A 30 -3.85 -6.56 -20.63
CA GLU A 30 -2.62 -7.33 -20.77
C GLU A 30 -2.05 -7.77 -19.41
N MET A 31 -2.11 -6.89 -18.42
CA MET A 31 -1.69 -7.19 -17.05
C MET A 31 -2.50 -8.35 -16.46
N ASP A 32 -3.81 -8.36 -16.68
CA ASP A 32 -4.70 -9.41 -16.18
C ASP A 32 -4.40 -10.76 -16.84
N ILE A 33 -4.19 -10.78 -18.17
CA ILE A 33 -3.88 -12.00 -18.92
C ILE A 33 -2.50 -12.57 -18.57
N THR A 34 -1.48 -11.69 -18.48
CA THR A 34 -0.07 -12.12 -18.34
C THR A 34 0.36 -12.27 -16.88
N GLY A 35 -0.37 -11.66 -15.94
CA GLY A 35 0.05 -11.52 -14.55
C GLY A 35 1.29 -10.64 -14.36
N THR A 36 1.68 -9.88 -15.38
CA THR A 36 2.87 -9.02 -15.35
C THR A 36 2.52 -7.68 -14.70
N PHE A 37 3.24 -7.33 -13.65
CA PHE A 37 3.03 -6.06 -12.97
C PHE A 37 3.84 -4.93 -13.63
N PRO A 38 3.24 -3.76 -13.92
CA PRO A 38 3.85 -2.67 -14.66
C PRO A 38 4.73 -1.81 -13.76
N MET A 39 5.96 -2.24 -13.49
CA MET A 39 6.89 -1.56 -12.58
C MET A 39 7.18 -0.12 -12.96
N GLU A 40 7.27 0.20 -14.25
CA GLU A 40 7.54 1.58 -14.70
C GLU A 40 6.35 2.51 -14.42
N VAL A 41 5.13 2.01 -14.61
CA VAL A 41 3.91 2.77 -14.25
C VAL A 41 3.81 2.94 -12.73
N TYR A 42 4.18 1.91 -11.96
CA TYR A 42 4.22 2.00 -10.50
C TYR A 42 5.23 3.06 -10.02
N LYS A 43 6.40 3.17 -10.63
CA LYS A 43 7.38 4.21 -10.31
C LYS A 43 6.80 5.62 -10.57
N LYS A 44 6.14 5.81 -11.73
CA LYS A 44 5.44 7.08 -12.02
C LYS A 44 4.39 7.41 -10.95
N ALA A 45 3.60 6.41 -10.54
CA ALA A 45 2.63 6.58 -9.45
C ALA A 45 3.31 6.93 -8.12
N ALA A 46 4.48 6.35 -7.82
CA ALA A 46 5.26 6.67 -6.63
C ALA A 46 5.81 8.10 -6.67
N ASP A 47 6.33 8.54 -7.81
CA ASP A 47 6.83 9.90 -8.03
C ASP A 47 5.72 10.96 -7.86
N MET A 48 4.47 10.58 -8.16
CA MET A 48 3.26 11.40 -7.91
C MET A 48 2.75 11.29 -6.45
N GLY A 49 3.38 10.50 -5.58
CA GLY A 49 2.94 10.28 -4.20
C GLY A 49 1.74 9.34 -4.03
N LEU A 50 1.25 8.71 -5.11
CA LEU A 50 0.04 7.87 -5.09
C LEU A 50 0.21 6.56 -4.30
N THR A 51 1.44 6.19 -3.98
CA THR A 51 1.77 5.01 -3.16
C THR A 51 1.89 5.31 -1.67
N CYS A 52 1.83 6.61 -1.28
CA CYS A 52 2.05 7.11 0.08
C CYS A 52 0.95 8.09 0.54
N LEU A 53 -0.28 7.95 0.03
CA LEU A 53 -1.38 8.90 0.26
C LEU A 53 -1.68 9.10 1.75
N ASP A 54 -1.81 8.02 2.49
CA ASP A 54 -2.19 7.99 3.91
C ASP A 54 -0.97 7.92 4.86
N LEU A 55 0.25 8.01 4.31
CA LEU A 55 1.45 8.18 5.12
C LEU A 55 1.52 9.63 5.62
N PRO A 56 1.73 9.88 6.94
CA PRO A 56 1.83 11.24 7.46
C PRO A 56 2.90 12.09 6.78
N ALA A 57 2.61 13.38 6.59
CA ALA A 57 3.52 14.32 5.95
C ALA A 57 4.86 14.46 6.69
N GLU A 58 4.87 14.34 8.02
CA GLU A 58 6.08 14.34 8.85
C GLU A 58 7.06 13.20 8.53
N TRP A 59 6.55 12.13 7.90
CA TRP A 59 7.32 10.98 7.42
C TRP A 59 7.56 11.02 5.90
N GLY A 60 7.19 12.11 5.23
CA GLY A 60 7.38 12.30 3.80
C GLY A 60 6.25 11.75 2.91
N GLY A 61 5.12 11.38 3.49
CA GLY A 61 3.92 10.98 2.75
C GLY A 61 3.09 12.17 2.27
N ALA A 62 2.01 11.92 1.54
CA ALA A 62 1.09 12.94 1.10
C ALA A 62 0.22 13.49 2.25
N GLY A 63 0.00 12.71 3.30
CA GLY A 63 -0.74 13.13 4.49
C GLY A 63 -2.18 13.54 4.23
N VAL A 64 -2.78 13.05 3.14
CA VAL A 64 -4.16 13.38 2.79
C VAL A 64 -5.15 12.65 3.71
N ASP A 65 -6.32 13.23 3.89
CA ASP A 65 -7.36 12.62 4.70
C ASP A 65 -7.95 11.34 4.07
N LEU A 66 -8.75 10.62 4.86
CA LEU A 66 -9.31 9.35 4.43
C LEU A 66 -10.28 9.49 3.25
N PHE A 67 -11.03 10.59 3.18
CA PHE A 67 -11.97 10.83 2.09
C PHE A 67 -11.22 11.09 0.77
N THR A 68 -10.20 11.94 0.79
CA THR A 68 -9.32 12.20 -0.35
C THR A 68 -8.57 10.93 -0.77
N THR A 69 -8.10 10.13 0.18
CA THR A 69 -7.50 8.82 -0.11
C THR A 69 -8.50 7.91 -0.85
N ALA A 70 -9.76 7.83 -0.39
CA ALA A 70 -10.77 7.01 -1.03
C ALA A 70 -11.08 7.49 -2.46
N LEU A 71 -11.19 8.80 -2.67
CA LEU A 71 -11.42 9.42 -3.97
C LEU A 71 -10.32 9.05 -4.98
N ILE A 72 -9.05 9.17 -4.57
CA ILE A 72 -7.91 8.81 -5.43
C ILE A 72 -7.88 7.29 -5.69
N ARG A 73 -8.18 6.46 -4.68
CA ARG A 73 -8.24 5.01 -4.83
C ARG A 73 -9.36 4.56 -5.76
N GLU A 74 -10.49 5.26 -5.77
CA GLU A 74 -11.59 5.02 -6.70
C GLU A 74 -11.12 5.21 -8.15
N GLU A 75 -10.48 6.34 -8.47
CA GLU A 75 -9.96 6.59 -9.82
C GLU A 75 -8.88 5.56 -10.23
N LEU A 76 -7.93 5.24 -9.35
CA LEU A 76 -6.94 4.21 -9.64
C LEU A 76 -7.58 2.83 -9.89
N SER A 77 -8.61 2.48 -9.11
CA SER A 77 -9.31 1.20 -9.24
C SER A 77 -10.19 1.12 -10.48
N TYR A 78 -10.66 2.26 -10.99
CA TYR A 78 -11.36 2.33 -12.26
C TYR A 78 -10.46 1.88 -13.42
N GLY A 79 -9.18 2.23 -13.39
CA GLY A 79 -8.20 1.74 -14.36
C GLY A 79 -7.81 0.27 -14.13
N ASP A 80 -7.41 -0.06 -12.91
CA ASP A 80 -7.05 -1.44 -12.51
C ASP A 80 -7.08 -1.59 -10.99
N ALA A 81 -7.96 -2.47 -10.50
CA ALA A 81 -8.14 -2.69 -9.07
C ALA A 81 -6.92 -3.36 -8.41
N GLY A 82 -6.20 -4.20 -9.13
CA GLY A 82 -4.97 -4.86 -8.66
C GLY A 82 -3.82 -3.86 -8.50
N PHE A 83 -3.68 -2.94 -9.45
CA PHE A 83 -2.72 -1.85 -9.38
C PHE A 83 -3.02 -0.92 -8.19
N SER A 84 -4.27 -0.47 -8.06
CA SER A 84 -4.73 0.35 -6.93
C SER A 84 -4.47 -0.33 -5.58
N SER A 85 -4.79 -1.61 -5.47
CA SER A 85 -4.53 -2.42 -4.27
C SER A 85 -3.04 -2.49 -3.94
N THR A 86 -2.18 -2.69 -4.94
CA THR A 86 -0.73 -2.71 -4.77
C THR A 86 -0.22 -1.39 -4.21
N CYS A 87 -0.64 -0.25 -4.76
CA CYS A 87 -0.31 1.07 -4.24
C CYS A 87 -0.81 1.27 -2.80
N GLY A 88 -2.05 0.84 -2.49
CA GLY A 88 -2.68 1.01 -1.18
C GLY A 88 -2.07 0.16 -0.07
N THR A 89 -1.43 -0.95 -0.43
CA THR A 89 -0.83 -1.86 0.56
C THR A 89 0.32 -1.21 1.33
N ASN A 90 0.99 -0.20 0.80
CA ASN A 90 2.01 0.55 1.53
C ASN A 90 1.43 1.21 2.79
N GLY A 91 0.32 1.95 2.67
CA GLY A 91 -0.35 2.53 3.83
C GLY A 91 -0.81 1.48 4.82
N LEU A 92 -1.37 0.37 4.33
CA LEU A 92 -1.80 -0.73 5.20
C LEU A 92 -0.62 -1.37 5.94
N GLY A 93 0.53 -1.56 5.28
CA GLY A 93 1.75 -2.09 5.90
C GLY A 93 2.39 -1.12 6.89
N PHE A 94 2.28 0.19 6.66
CA PHE A 94 2.82 1.22 7.54
C PHE A 94 1.99 1.41 8.83
N LYS A 95 0.67 1.27 8.77
CA LYS A 95 -0.24 1.55 9.90
C LYS A 95 0.17 0.89 11.23
N PRO A 96 0.45 -0.42 11.30
CA PRO A 96 0.86 -1.04 12.57
C PRO A 96 2.16 -0.44 13.12
N VAL A 97 3.10 -0.10 12.24
CA VAL A 97 4.37 0.53 12.63
C VAL A 97 4.14 1.95 13.12
N ASN A 98 3.24 2.70 12.49
CA ASN A 98 2.89 4.06 12.92
C ASN A 98 2.24 4.08 14.30
N PHE A 99 1.42 3.08 14.63
CA PHE A 99 0.76 2.99 15.93
C PHE A 99 1.68 2.53 17.07
N ALA A 100 2.58 1.56 16.80
CA ALA A 100 3.29 0.86 17.86
C ALA A 100 4.82 0.82 17.67
N GLY A 101 5.35 1.31 16.55
CA GLY A 101 6.77 1.32 16.27
C GLY A 101 7.53 2.48 16.96
N SER A 102 8.83 2.30 17.17
CA SER A 102 9.72 3.41 17.51
C SER A 102 9.84 4.36 16.31
N ASP A 103 10.29 5.61 16.58
CA ASP A 103 10.47 6.61 15.51
C ASP A 103 11.53 6.14 14.48
N GLU A 104 12.53 5.38 14.91
CA GLU A 104 13.49 4.74 14.01
C GLU A 104 12.82 3.75 13.05
N LEU A 105 11.91 2.89 13.56
CA LEU A 105 11.14 1.97 12.74
C LEU A 105 10.18 2.70 11.80
N LYS A 106 9.49 3.73 12.30
CA LYS A 106 8.60 4.56 11.46
C LYS A 106 9.38 5.18 10.31
N ARG A 107 10.55 5.77 10.59
CA ARG A 107 11.42 6.34 9.56
C ARG A 107 11.83 5.31 8.53
N MET A 108 12.34 4.16 8.97
CA MET A 108 12.78 3.08 8.08
C MET A 108 11.67 2.60 7.14
N TYR A 109 10.44 2.43 7.64
CA TYR A 109 9.31 2.01 6.81
C TYR A 109 8.81 3.12 5.90
N ALA A 110 8.80 4.35 6.36
CA ALA A 110 8.44 5.52 5.58
C ALA A 110 9.40 5.72 4.41
N ASP A 111 10.72 5.63 4.64
CA ASP A 111 11.74 5.75 3.61
C ASP A 111 11.56 4.70 2.49
N VAL A 112 11.13 3.48 2.84
CA VAL A 112 10.78 2.46 1.83
C VAL A 112 9.60 2.91 0.97
N CYS A 113 8.53 3.45 1.58
CA CYS A 113 7.35 3.90 0.84
C CYS A 113 7.66 5.09 -0.06
N VAL A 114 8.32 6.11 0.49
CA VAL A 114 8.68 7.35 -0.22
C VAL A 114 9.67 7.07 -1.35
N GLY A 115 10.57 6.11 -1.15
CA GLY A 115 11.50 5.66 -2.19
C GLY A 115 10.87 4.76 -3.27
N GLY A 116 9.54 4.65 -3.34
CA GLY A 116 8.84 3.83 -4.33
C GLY A 116 8.98 2.32 -4.08
N GLY A 117 9.33 1.93 -2.86
CA GLY A 117 9.36 0.53 -2.45
C GLY A 117 7.99 -0.03 -2.08
N PHE A 118 7.99 -1.29 -1.66
CA PHE A 118 6.77 -2.02 -1.32
C PHE A 118 6.76 -2.43 0.14
N LEU A 119 5.65 -2.18 0.82
CA LEU A 119 5.32 -2.82 2.09
C LEU A 119 4.29 -3.92 1.88
N ALA A 120 4.21 -4.82 2.83
CA ALA A 120 3.22 -5.89 2.86
C ALA A 120 2.60 -5.99 4.26
N PHE A 121 1.32 -6.39 4.31
CA PHE A 121 0.62 -6.63 5.57
C PHE A 121 0.17 -8.09 5.67
N GLY A 122 0.89 -8.86 6.48
CA GLY A 122 0.64 -10.30 6.65
C GLY A 122 -0.39 -10.57 7.74
N CYS A 123 -1.68 -10.58 7.40
CA CYS A 123 -2.76 -10.87 8.33
C CYS A 123 -3.34 -12.27 8.12
N THR A 124 -3.81 -12.58 6.93
CA THR A 124 -4.55 -13.80 6.57
C THR A 124 -3.74 -15.08 6.75
N GLU A 125 -4.38 -16.11 7.27
CA GLU A 125 -3.88 -17.51 7.33
C GLU A 125 -4.87 -18.45 6.65
N ALA A 126 -4.46 -19.70 6.38
CA ALA A 126 -5.31 -20.67 5.69
C ALA A 126 -6.66 -20.93 6.39
N ASN A 127 -6.70 -20.77 7.72
CA ASN A 127 -7.86 -20.97 8.57
C ASN A 127 -8.36 -19.70 9.27
N ALA A 128 -7.83 -18.53 8.91
CA ALA A 128 -8.16 -17.26 9.54
C ALA A 128 -8.19 -16.14 8.48
N GLY A 129 -9.35 -15.95 7.86
CA GLY A 129 -9.63 -14.82 6.98
C GLY A 129 -10.32 -13.70 7.75
N SER A 130 -11.67 -13.65 7.70
CA SER A 130 -12.46 -12.65 8.45
C SER A 130 -12.35 -12.86 9.98
N ASP A 131 -12.16 -14.09 10.43
CA ASP A 131 -11.89 -14.43 11.83
C ASP A 131 -10.39 -14.24 12.15
N VAL A 132 -9.93 -12.99 12.14
CA VAL A 132 -8.53 -12.63 12.40
C VAL A 132 -8.06 -13.05 13.78
N ALA A 133 -8.95 -13.10 14.77
CA ALA A 133 -8.64 -13.53 16.13
C ALA A 133 -8.17 -15.00 16.21
N ASN A 134 -8.51 -15.82 15.20
CA ASN A 134 -8.11 -17.22 15.12
C ASN A 134 -6.75 -17.46 14.44
N ASN A 135 -5.94 -16.44 14.27
CA ASN A 135 -4.57 -16.57 13.76
C ASN A 135 -3.73 -17.50 14.66
N LYS A 136 -2.97 -18.40 14.02
CA LYS A 136 -2.11 -19.38 14.70
C LYS A 136 -0.63 -18.99 14.70
N THR A 137 -0.23 -17.97 13.93
CA THR A 137 1.14 -17.44 13.96
C THR A 137 1.49 -16.98 15.37
N THR A 138 2.60 -17.42 15.87
CA THR A 138 3.11 -17.09 17.21
C THR A 138 4.38 -16.25 17.12
N ALA A 139 4.60 -15.40 18.13
CA ALA A 139 5.82 -14.65 18.34
C ALA A 139 6.30 -14.90 19.78
N VAL A 140 7.27 -15.77 19.95
CA VAL A 140 7.79 -16.17 21.27
C VAL A 140 9.08 -15.42 21.54
N LYS A 141 9.10 -14.64 22.65
CA LYS A 141 10.31 -13.92 23.08
C LYS A 141 11.36 -14.91 23.58
N LYS A 142 12.58 -14.83 23.00
CA LYS A 142 13.72 -15.63 23.43
C LYS A 142 14.94 -14.73 23.56
N ARG A 143 15.30 -14.41 24.79
CA ARG A 143 16.33 -13.41 25.13
C ARG A 143 15.97 -12.03 24.54
N ASP A 144 16.81 -11.49 23.66
CA ASP A 144 16.69 -10.20 22.99
C ASP A 144 15.93 -10.22 21.66
N LYS A 145 15.43 -11.40 21.25
CA LYS A 145 14.77 -11.64 19.95
C LYS A 145 13.39 -12.25 20.10
N TYR A 146 12.57 -12.13 19.07
CA TYR A 146 11.33 -12.88 18.92
C TYR A 146 11.51 -13.95 17.83
N ILE A 147 11.04 -15.17 18.15
CA ILE A 147 10.96 -16.27 17.18
C ILE A 147 9.55 -16.30 16.66
N LEU A 148 9.40 -16.04 15.35
CA LEU A 148 8.11 -16.11 14.65
C LEU A 148 7.92 -17.50 14.05
N ASN A 149 6.77 -18.13 14.33
CA ASN A 149 6.35 -19.39 13.74
C ASN A 149 4.93 -19.24 13.21
N GLY A 150 4.75 -19.44 11.92
CA GLY A 150 3.44 -19.36 11.28
C GLY A 150 3.55 -19.30 9.77
N ARG A 151 2.40 -19.29 9.11
CA ARG A 151 2.28 -19.17 7.65
C ARG A 151 1.15 -18.22 7.31
N LYS A 152 1.46 -17.19 6.53
CA LYS A 152 0.48 -16.25 5.99
C LYS A 152 0.12 -16.63 4.55
N ALA A 153 -1.09 -16.25 4.11
CA ALA A 153 -1.62 -16.54 2.78
C ALA A 153 -2.21 -15.27 2.16
N PHE A 154 -2.17 -15.19 0.83
CA PHE A 154 -2.76 -14.10 0.04
C PHE A 154 -2.22 -12.71 0.42
N ILE A 155 -0.91 -12.61 0.63
CA ILE A 155 -0.29 -11.36 1.05
C ILE A 155 0.23 -10.59 -0.16
N THR A 156 -0.42 -9.46 -0.45
CA THR A 156 -0.04 -8.53 -1.50
C THR A 156 1.40 -8.02 -1.27
N ASN A 157 2.15 -7.84 -2.35
CA ASN A 157 3.53 -7.33 -2.41
C ASN A 157 4.62 -8.26 -1.84
N THR A 158 4.34 -9.44 -1.28
CA THR A 158 5.39 -10.29 -0.68
C THR A 158 6.45 -10.77 -1.66
N SER A 159 6.11 -11.04 -2.91
CA SER A 159 7.08 -11.44 -3.94
C SER A 159 7.96 -10.29 -4.44
N ARG A 160 7.55 -9.05 -4.18
CA ARG A 160 8.23 -7.81 -4.59
C ARG A 160 9.11 -7.23 -3.50
N HIS A 161 8.82 -7.58 -2.25
CA HIS A 161 9.64 -7.21 -1.11
C HIS A 161 10.96 -7.97 -1.19
N ARG A 162 12.02 -7.34 -1.68
CA ARG A 162 13.38 -7.80 -1.39
C ARG A 162 13.60 -7.61 0.10
N SER A 163 13.33 -8.66 0.87
CA SER A 163 13.83 -8.72 2.23
C SER A 163 15.34 -8.53 2.14
N THR A 164 15.85 -7.46 2.68
CA THR A 164 17.26 -7.34 3.02
C THR A 164 17.55 -8.44 4.04
N ARG A 165 17.78 -9.65 3.54
CA ARG A 165 18.44 -10.68 4.33
C ARG A 165 19.88 -10.20 4.50
N ARG A 166 20.17 -9.60 5.62
CA ARG A 166 21.50 -9.55 6.20
C ARG A 166 21.44 -10.14 7.60
#